data_ac22b6f7a74c62c8c115d31775f83dbd
#
_entry.id   ac22b6f7a74c62c8c115d31775f83dbd
#
_cell.length_a   1.000
_cell.length_b   1.000
_cell.length_c   1.000
_cell.angle_alpha   90.00
_cell.angle_beta   90.00
_cell.angle_gamma   90.00
#
_symmetry.space_group_name_H-M   'P 1'
#
loop_
_entity.id
_entity.type
_entity.pdbx_description
1 polymer ?
#
loop_
_entity_poly.entity_id
_entity_poly.type
_entity_poly.pdbx_seq_one_letter_code
_entity_poly.pdbx_strand_id
1 'polypeptide(L)'
;NGYLSVLSDEETFRNIYRYFCQNYEYCKSGQDSNGNYPRRAYTLEAIFGDGVCQGYSFALIYLLRTLQMPVRFIHGRGEPTEKLDHTNHAWVMTQLSDGSCKHTDVTWGICSSAHSSKVTEKYLWMDDIQVQVLSHSWSRSKYPSAASDI
;
A
#
# COMPACT_ATOMS: atom_id res chain seq x y z
N ASN A 1 -21.46 31.22 -4.04
CA ASN A 1 -21.17 30.57 -2.76
C ASN A 1 -20.77 29.13 -3.04
N GLY A 2 -19.46 28.93 -3.38
CA GLY A 2 -18.91 27.59 -3.55
C GLY A 2 -18.73 26.94 -2.18
N TYR A 3 -19.58 26.02 -1.82
CA TYR A 3 -19.30 25.13 -0.71
C TYR A 3 -18.15 24.22 -1.12
N LEU A 4 -17.00 24.35 -0.47
CA LEU A 4 -15.96 23.34 -0.52
C LEU A 4 -16.53 22.09 0.15
N SER A 5 -16.84 21.07 -0.64
CA SER A 5 -17.23 19.78 -0.08
C SER A 5 -16.01 19.20 0.63
N VAL A 6 -16.14 18.96 1.93
CA VAL A 6 -15.11 18.24 2.68
C VAL A 6 -15.21 16.77 2.33
N LEU A 7 -14.16 16.20 1.76
CA LEU A 7 -14.08 14.76 1.49
C LEU A 7 -14.06 13.99 2.82
N SER A 8 -14.67 12.81 2.85
CA SER A 8 -14.50 11.89 3.97
C SER A 8 -13.04 11.42 4.02
N ASP A 9 -12.60 10.92 5.18
CA ASP A 9 -11.25 10.38 5.34
C ASP A 9 -11.01 9.21 4.38
N GLU A 10 -12.02 8.38 4.13
CA GLU A 10 -11.91 7.26 3.20
C GLU A 10 -11.80 7.72 1.75
N GLU A 11 -12.54 8.74 1.35
CA GLU A 11 -12.39 9.35 0.02
C GLU A 11 -11.01 9.96 -0.15
N THR A 12 -10.48 10.61 0.87
CA THR A 12 -9.13 11.15 0.88
C THR A 12 -8.10 10.03 0.79
N PHE A 13 -8.28 8.94 1.52
CA PHE A 13 -7.43 7.75 1.42
C PHE A 13 -7.44 7.19 0.01
N ARG A 14 -8.61 7.00 -0.59
CA ARG A 14 -8.71 6.53 -1.99
C ARG A 14 -7.95 7.45 -2.94
N ASN A 15 -8.08 8.75 -2.77
CA ASN A 15 -7.38 9.73 -3.61
C ASN A 15 -5.86 9.66 -3.43
N ILE A 16 -5.36 9.45 -2.22
CA ILE A 16 -3.93 9.25 -1.95
C ILE A 16 -3.44 7.97 -2.65
N TYR A 17 -4.14 6.86 -2.50
CA TYR A 17 -3.81 5.60 -3.17
C TYR A 17 -3.74 5.79 -4.69
N ARG A 18 -4.74 6.42 -5.27
CA ARG A 18 -4.79 6.68 -6.73
C ARG A 18 -3.67 7.61 -7.17
N TYR A 19 -3.35 8.62 -6.38
CA TYR A 19 -2.23 9.52 -6.66
C TYR A 19 -0.90 8.76 -6.75
N PHE A 20 -0.62 7.87 -5.80
CA PHE A 20 0.57 7.03 -5.83
C PHE A 20 0.59 6.16 -7.10
N CYS A 21 -0.52 5.50 -7.40
CA CYS A 21 -0.61 4.64 -8.58
C CYS A 21 -0.41 5.40 -9.89
N GLN A 22 -0.84 6.64 -9.97
CA GLN A 22 -0.77 7.47 -11.19
C GLN A 22 0.59 8.15 -11.36
N ASN A 23 1.30 8.44 -10.28
CA ASN A 23 2.46 9.32 -10.32
C ASN A 23 3.77 8.65 -9.91
N TYR A 24 3.73 7.49 -9.26
CA TYR A 24 4.92 6.83 -8.73
C TYR A 24 5.29 5.59 -9.53
N GLU A 25 6.57 5.23 -9.46
CA GLU A 25 7.14 4.02 -10.03
C GLU A 25 7.87 3.24 -8.96
N TYR A 26 7.96 1.92 -9.13
CA TYR A 26 8.74 1.09 -8.21
C TYR A 26 10.23 1.36 -8.40
N CYS A 27 10.86 1.85 -7.35
CA CYS A 27 12.26 2.24 -7.28
C CYS A 27 12.87 2.69 -8.62
N LYS A 28 12.52 3.87 -9.03
CA LYS A 28 12.91 4.51 -10.28
C LYS A 28 14.43 4.60 -10.47
N SER A 29 15.19 4.75 -9.36
CA SER A 29 16.65 4.78 -9.37
C SER A 29 17.30 3.43 -9.63
N GLY A 30 16.53 2.33 -9.53
CA GLY A 30 17.06 0.98 -9.73
C GLY A 30 17.97 0.48 -8.64
N GLN A 31 18.54 -0.70 -8.86
CA GLN A 31 19.49 -1.35 -7.97
C GLN A 31 20.92 -1.00 -8.35
N ASP A 32 21.83 -1.00 -7.36
CA ASP A 32 23.26 -0.90 -7.60
C ASP A 32 23.84 -2.24 -8.09
N SER A 33 25.17 -2.30 -8.28
CA SER A 33 25.85 -3.51 -8.74
C SER A 33 25.75 -4.71 -7.78
N ASN A 34 25.40 -4.47 -6.52
CA ASN A 34 25.18 -5.49 -5.50
C ASN A 34 23.71 -5.90 -5.36
N GLY A 35 22.82 -5.36 -6.20
CA GLY A 35 21.40 -5.63 -6.14
C GLY A 35 20.64 -4.86 -5.07
N ASN A 36 21.22 -3.80 -4.51
CA ASN A 36 20.62 -3.00 -3.47
C ASN A 36 19.97 -1.74 -4.04
N TYR A 37 18.78 -1.41 -3.54
CA TYR A 37 18.14 -0.14 -3.82
C TYR A 37 18.75 0.98 -2.99
N PRO A 38 18.64 2.26 -3.42
CA PRO A 38 19.10 3.39 -2.61
C PRO A 38 18.44 3.37 -1.23
N ARG A 39 19.18 3.78 -0.21
CA ARG A 39 18.69 3.78 1.17
C ARG A 39 17.39 4.56 1.35
N ARG A 40 17.26 5.70 0.65
CA ARG A 40 16.05 6.54 0.70
C ARG A 40 14.79 5.81 0.23
N ALA A 41 14.92 4.81 -0.65
CA ALA A 41 13.78 4.04 -1.15
C ALA A 41 13.08 3.23 -0.06
N TYR A 42 13.77 2.95 1.05
CA TYR A 42 13.24 2.23 2.21
C TYR A 42 12.67 3.14 3.30
N THR A 43 12.72 4.44 3.13
CA THR A 43 12.35 5.43 4.14
C THR A 43 11.14 6.24 3.70
N LEU A 44 10.69 7.14 4.56
CA LEU A 44 9.62 8.09 4.24
C LEU A 44 9.93 8.94 3.00
N GLU A 45 11.20 9.09 2.63
CA GLU A 45 11.57 9.81 1.40
C GLU A 45 10.97 9.20 0.13
N ALA A 46 10.50 7.96 0.18
CA ALA A 46 9.73 7.35 -0.92
C ALA A 46 8.47 8.15 -1.29
N ILE A 47 8.00 9.03 -0.41
CA ILE A 47 6.87 9.94 -0.70
C ILE A 47 7.14 10.83 -1.92
N PHE A 48 8.39 10.99 -2.31
CA PHE A 48 8.77 11.73 -3.52
C PHE A 48 8.69 10.88 -4.80
N GLY A 49 8.23 9.63 -4.70
CA GLY A 49 7.91 8.80 -5.86
C GLY A 49 9.02 7.85 -6.30
N ASP A 50 10.02 7.61 -5.47
CA ASP A 50 11.13 6.70 -5.73
C ASP A 50 11.32 5.77 -4.52
N GLY A 51 10.55 4.69 -4.46
CA GLY A 51 10.52 3.82 -3.30
C GLY A 51 10.29 2.35 -3.63
N VAL A 52 10.58 1.52 -2.64
CA VAL A 52 10.20 0.11 -2.56
C VAL A 52 9.00 -0.06 -1.60
N CYS A 53 8.52 -1.28 -1.42
CA CYS A 53 7.33 -1.55 -0.61
C CYS A 53 7.39 -0.97 0.81
N GLN A 54 8.54 -1.07 1.48
CA GLN A 54 8.71 -0.50 2.82
C GLN A 54 8.57 1.02 2.82
N GLY A 55 9.24 1.70 1.90
CA GLY A 55 9.19 3.16 1.80
C GLY A 55 7.81 3.68 1.43
N TYR A 56 7.16 3.06 0.46
CA TYR A 56 5.79 3.44 0.08
C TYR A 56 4.78 3.15 1.19
N SER A 57 4.96 2.07 1.94
CA SER A 57 4.12 1.80 3.11
C SER A 57 4.30 2.86 4.18
N PHE A 58 5.53 3.29 4.47
CA PHE A 58 5.79 4.37 5.42
C PHE A 58 5.20 5.71 4.95
N ALA A 59 5.31 6.03 3.67
CA ALA A 59 4.73 7.24 3.10
C ALA A 59 3.21 7.24 3.24
N LEU A 60 2.57 6.13 2.93
CA LEU A 60 1.13 5.99 3.09
C LEU A 60 0.70 6.11 4.56
N ILE A 61 1.40 5.42 5.46
CA ILE A 61 1.15 5.51 6.92
C ILE A 61 1.25 6.96 7.40
N TYR A 62 2.27 7.69 6.98
CA TYR A 62 2.45 9.09 7.36
C TYR A 62 1.22 9.92 6.96
N LEU A 63 0.78 9.79 5.72
CA LEU A 63 -0.37 10.54 5.21
C LEU A 63 -1.67 10.15 5.92
N LEU A 64 -1.90 8.85 6.14
CA LEU A 64 -3.11 8.38 6.82
C LEU A 64 -3.16 8.80 8.29
N ARG A 65 -2.00 8.89 8.95
CA ARG A 65 -1.93 9.40 10.32
C ARG A 65 -2.28 10.89 10.40
N THR A 66 -2.00 11.67 9.37
CA THR A 66 -2.45 13.07 9.32
C THR A 66 -3.97 13.19 9.29
N LEU A 67 -4.66 12.15 8.80
CA LEU A 67 -6.11 12.03 8.82
C LEU A 67 -6.63 11.39 10.12
N GLN A 68 -5.74 11.10 11.07
CA GLN A 68 -6.04 10.42 12.33
C GLN A 68 -6.67 9.02 12.14
N MET A 69 -6.40 8.37 11.00
CA MET A 69 -6.84 7.01 10.75
C MET A 69 -5.91 6.02 11.49
N PRO A 70 -6.46 5.05 12.24
CA PRO A 70 -5.64 3.99 12.79
C PRO A 70 -5.02 3.17 11.66
N VAL A 71 -3.69 3.06 11.65
CA VAL A 71 -2.96 2.35 10.60
C VAL A 71 -1.78 1.59 11.20
N ARG A 72 -1.53 0.40 10.64
CA ARG A 72 -0.41 -0.46 11.02
C ARG A 72 0.43 -0.81 9.80
N PHE A 73 1.72 -0.87 10.02
CA PHE A 73 2.67 -1.46 9.08
C PHE A 73 2.59 -2.98 9.20
N ILE A 74 2.43 -3.67 8.07
CA ILE A 74 2.49 -5.13 8.02
C ILE A 74 3.78 -5.52 7.31
N HIS A 75 4.54 -6.37 7.96
CA HIS A 75 5.67 -7.06 7.37
C HIS A 75 5.31 -8.54 7.22
N GLY A 76 5.35 -9.03 6.00
CA GLY A 76 5.02 -10.39 5.65
C GLY A 76 5.73 -10.81 4.38
N ARG A 77 5.07 -11.60 3.56
CA ARG A 77 5.57 -12.07 2.28
C ARG A 77 4.58 -11.79 1.18
N GLY A 78 5.09 -11.49 -0.01
CA GLY A 78 4.31 -11.34 -1.22
C GLY A 78 4.99 -12.04 -2.39
N GLU A 79 4.21 -12.72 -3.21
CA GLU A 79 4.69 -13.41 -4.42
C GLU A 79 4.06 -12.77 -5.65
N PRO A 80 4.72 -11.79 -6.26
CA PRO A 80 4.14 -11.09 -7.40
C PRO A 80 4.07 -11.93 -8.68
N THR A 81 4.86 -13.02 -8.78
CA THR A 81 4.81 -13.95 -9.91
C THR A 81 5.26 -15.35 -9.51
N GLU A 82 4.89 -16.35 -10.32
CA GLU A 82 5.26 -17.77 -10.12
C GLU A 82 6.79 -18.05 -10.12
N LYS A 83 7.60 -17.05 -10.46
CA LYS A 83 9.06 -17.20 -10.67
C LYS A 83 9.91 -16.59 -9.58
N LEU A 84 9.34 -15.87 -8.63
CA LEU A 84 10.10 -15.23 -7.57
C LEU A 84 9.98 -16.03 -6.27
N ASP A 85 11.12 -16.40 -5.71
CA ASP A 85 11.18 -16.94 -4.35
C ASP A 85 10.47 -15.99 -3.38
N HIS A 86 9.96 -16.56 -2.28
CA HIS A 86 9.29 -15.82 -1.22
C HIS A 86 10.03 -14.55 -0.85
N THR A 87 9.54 -13.42 -1.32
CA THR A 87 10.13 -12.12 -1.03
C THR A 87 9.50 -11.51 0.20
N ASN A 88 10.33 -10.99 1.10
CA ASN A 88 9.86 -10.11 2.16
C ASN A 88 9.08 -8.97 1.53
N HIS A 89 7.90 -8.70 2.06
CA HIS A 89 7.02 -7.68 1.55
C HIS A 89 6.39 -6.89 2.68
N ALA A 90 6.04 -5.66 2.40
CA ALA A 90 5.41 -4.77 3.35
C ALA A 90 4.20 -4.07 2.72
N TRP A 91 3.16 -3.92 3.50
CA TRP A 91 1.96 -3.18 3.15
C TRP A 91 1.32 -2.62 4.42
N VAL A 92 0.11 -2.13 4.35
CA VAL A 92 -0.55 -1.51 5.50
C VAL A 92 -1.91 -2.13 5.79
N MET A 93 -2.34 -2.02 7.05
CA MET A 93 -3.70 -2.29 7.48
C MET A 93 -4.26 -1.05 8.13
N THR A 94 -5.49 -0.67 7.78
CA THR A 94 -6.20 0.46 8.36
C THR A 94 -7.54 0.05 8.93
N GLN A 95 -7.97 0.77 9.96
CA GLN A 95 -9.35 0.69 10.43
C GLN A 95 -10.16 1.80 9.77
N LEU A 96 -11.25 1.42 9.11
CA LEU A 96 -12.17 2.35 8.46
C LEU A 96 -13.20 2.89 9.45
N SER A 97 -14.00 3.87 9.02
CA SER A 97 -14.98 4.54 9.87
C SER A 97 -16.06 3.62 10.42
N ASP A 98 -16.38 2.52 9.74
CA ASP A 98 -17.30 1.50 10.19
C ASP A 98 -16.71 0.52 11.24
N GLY A 99 -15.44 0.71 11.60
CA GLY A 99 -14.70 -0.14 12.52
C GLY A 99 -14.04 -1.36 11.88
N SER A 100 -14.28 -1.64 10.61
CA SER A 100 -13.63 -2.77 9.91
C SER A 100 -12.15 -2.47 9.65
N CYS A 101 -11.33 -3.51 9.70
CA CYS A 101 -9.93 -3.43 9.29
C CYS A 101 -9.79 -3.91 7.85
N LYS A 102 -8.98 -3.22 7.06
CA LYS A 102 -8.71 -3.59 5.66
C LYS A 102 -7.22 -3.46 5.34
N HIS A 103 -6.75 -4.34 4.48
CA HIS A 103 -5.39 -4.28 3.94
C HIS A 103 -5.34 -3.37 2.72
N THR A 104 -4.23 -2.66 2.56
CA THR A 104 -3.94 -1.91 1.33
C THR A 104 -2.47 -2.10 0.96
N ASP A 105 -2.23 -2.54 -0.26
CA ASP A 105 -0.89 -2.68 -0.83
C ASP A 105 -0.71 -1.66 -1.94
N VAL A 106 -0.29 -0.47 -1.57
CA VAL A 106 -0.10 0.62 -2.53
C VAL A 106 1.04 0.34 -3.51
N THR A 107 2.05 -0.41 -3.09
CA THR A 107 3.17 -0.77 -3.96
C THR A 107 2.73 -1.63 -5.14
N TRP A 108 1.94 -2.66 -4.88
CA TRP A 108 1.39 -3.48 -5.96
C TRP A 108 0.35 -2.73 -6.79
N GLY A 109 -0.37 -1.79 -6.18
CA GLY A 109 -1.21 -0.85 -6.90
C GLY A 109 -0.41 0.01 -7.89
N ILE A 110 0.74 0.54 -7.45
CA ILE A 110 1.66 1.29 -8.32
C ILE A 110 2.17 0.41 -9.46
N CYS A 111 2.70 -0.77 -9.14
CA CYS A 111 3.28 -1.67 -10.15
C CYS A 111 2.24 -2.12 -11.17
N SER A 112 1.04 -2.44 -10.74
CA SER A 112 -0.05 -2.90 -11.61
C SER A 112 -0.66 -1.78 -12.46
N SER A 113 -0.49 -0.53 -12.05
CA SER A 113 -1.00 0.64 -12.77
C SER A 113 0.05 1.28 -13.70
N ALA A 114 1.33 0.91 -13.58
CA ALA A 114 2.45 1.60 -14.21
C ALA A 114 2.38 1.70 -15.74
N HIS A 115 1.73 0.76 -16.41
CA HIS A 115 1.60 0.73 -17.87
C HIS A 115 0.15 0.68 -18.33
N SER A 116 -0.76 1.12 -17.47
CA SER A 116 -2.19 1.14 -17.73
C SER A 116 -2.72 2.57 -17.74
N SER A 117 -3.69 2.85 -18.59
CA SER A 117 -4.44 4.10 -18.57
C SER A 117 -5.40 4.19 -17.37
N LYS A 118 -5.58 3.08 -16.65
CA LYS A 118 -6.50 2.99 -15.50
C LYS A 118 -5.75 2.56 -14.25
N VAL A 119 -6.04 3.24 -13.14
CA VAL A 119 -5.61 2.81 -11.82
C VAL A 119 -6.40 1.58 -11.41
N THR A 120 -5.70 0.54 -10.94
CA THR A 120 -6.36 -0.61 -10.33
C THR A 120 -6.62 -0.34 -8.85
N GLU A 121 -7.82 -0.56 -8.37
CA GLU A 121 -8.17 -0.53 -6.94
C GLU A 121 -8.19 -1.94 -6.33
N LYS A 122 -7.66 -2.93 -7.04
CA LYS A 122 -7.59 -4.32 -6.59
C LYS A 122 -6.86 -4.49 -5.26
N TYR A 123 -5.88 -3.64 -4.98
CA TYR A 123 -5.05 -3.69 -3.79
C TYR A 123 -5.45 -2.66 -2.73
N LEU A 124 -6.60 -2.02 -2.90
CA LEU A 124 -7.18 -1.07 -1.96
C LEU A 124 -8.26 -1.76 -1.11
N TRP A 125 -8.16 -1.66 0.20
CA TRP A 125 -9.19 -2.13 1.16
C TRP A 125 -9.57 -3.60 1.02
N MET A 126 -8.57 -4.46 0.97
CA MET A 126 -8.77 -5.90 0.89
C MET A 126 -9.10 -6.49 2.26
N ASP A 127 -9.97 -7.50 2.29
CA ASP A 127 -10.10 -8.37 3.45
C ASP A 127 -8.98 -9.42 3.49
N ASP A 128 -8.94 -10.24 4.56
CA ASP A 128 -7.91 -11.27 4.74
C ASP A 128 -7.91 -12.30 3.61
N ILE A 129 -9.08 -12.65 3.10
CA ILE A 129 -9.20 -13.64 2.01
C ILE A 129 -8.68 -13.05 0.71
N GLN A 130 -9.07 -11.82 0.39
CA GLN A 130 -8.64 -11.15 -0.84
C GLN A 130 -7.13 -10.97 -0.89
N VAL A 131 -6.52 -10.50 0.19
CA VAL A 131 -5.07 -10.29 0.23
C VAL A 131 -4.31 -11.62 0.18
N GLN A 132 -4.84 -12.68 0.77
CA GLN A 132 -4.25 -14.01 0.70
C GLN A 132 -4.35 -14.60 -0.72
N VAL A 133 -5.48 -14.47 -1.38
CA VAL A 133 -5.67 -14.89 -2.79
C VAL A 133 -4.69 -14.14 -3.70
N LEU A 134 -4.36 -12.91 -3.36
CA LEU A 134 -3.36 -12.09 -4.07
C LEU A 134 -1.93 -12.37 -3.59
N SER A 135 -1.66 -13.57 -3.09
CA SER A 135 -0.33 -14.10 -2.77
C SER A 135 0.41 -13.38 -1.64
N HIS A 136 -0.33 -12.85 -0.68
CA HIS A 136 0.24 -12.29 0.55
C HIS A 136 0.10 -13.28 1.70
N SER A 137 1.10 -13.33 2.57
CA SER A 137 1.06 -14.06 3.84
C SER A 137 1.71 -13.25 4.96
N TRP A 138 1.18 -13.40 6.17
CA TRP A 138 1.64 -12.68 7.35
C TRP A 138 1.32 -13.47 8.61
N SER A 139 1.91 -13.05 9.74
CA SER A 139 1.60 -13.65 11.03
C SER A 139 0.29 -13.10 11.57
N ARG A 140 -0.78 -13.86 11.40
CA ARG A 140 -2.15 -13.45 11.76
C ARG A 140 -2.31 -13.07 13.22
N SER A 141 -1.57 -13.70 14.11
CA SER A 141 -1.65 -13.44 15.55
C SER A 141 -1.14 -12.05 15.96
N LYS A 142 -0.38 -11.37 15.08
CA LYS A 142 0.22 -10.06 15.37
C LYS A 142 -0.67 -8.88 14.98
N TYR A 143 -1.71 -9.11 14.21
CA TYR A 143 -2.52 -8.06 13.61
C TYR A 143 -4.01 -8.33 13.79
N PRO A 144 -4.85 -7.28 13.82
CA PRO A 144 -6.29 -7.44 13.81
C PRO A 144 -6.77 -8.22 12.58
N SER A 145 -7.89 -8.89 12.71
CA SER A 145 -8.55 -9.56 11.59
C SER A 145 -9.20 -8.53 10.66
N ALA A 146 -9.00 -8.71 9.36
CA ALA A 146 -9.74 -8.00 8.32
C ALA A 146 -10.79 -8.96 7.75
N ALA A 147 -11.91 -9.08 8.44
CA ALA A 147 -12.97 -9.99 8.07
C ALA A 147 -13.63 -9.59 6.75
N SER A 148 -14.10 -10.61 6.02
CA SER A 148 -14.94 -10.39 4.85
C SER A 148 -16.29 -9.81 5.27
N ASP A 149 -16.78 -8.85 4.50
CA ASP A 149 -18.17 -8.43 4.61
C ASP A 149 -19.04 -9.56 4.05
N ILE A 150 -19.76 -10.21 4.95
CA ILE A 150 -20.71 -11.27 4.58
C ILE A 150 -22.05 -10.64 4.28
#